data_e986f5a11b8f38716c4e6b82ec84dffd
#
_entry.id   e986f5a11b8f38716c4e6b82ec84dffd
#
_cell.length_a   1.000
_cell.length_b   1.000
_cell.length_c   1.000
_cell.angle_alpha   90.00
_cell.angle_beta   90.00
_cell.angle_gamma   90.00
#
_symmetry.space_group_name_H-M   'P 1'
#
loop_
_entity.id
_entity.type
_entity.pdbx_description
1 polymer ?
#
loop_
_entity_poly.entity_id
_entity_poly.type
_entity_poly.pdbx_seq_one_letter_code
_entity_poly.pdbx_strand_id
1 'polypeptide(L)'
;MIDGAGKSTLLNLIMDKLTPCRGSVSRHGNLRLGYFTQHSADTFDLRLSATENMLAKFPNADDQEMRSFLGKFQIQGQDSVKPMMMLSGGQKSRVAFAALAYQKPHVIVFDEPSNHLDMESIDALVGAVKDYRGGIVVVSHDEHFMSNTCSELWVVGDGKVSRFRGGFNEYKKDTLEKTRKRIEQSVKLLSNINK
;
A
#
# COMPACT_ATOMS: atom_id res chain seq x y z
N MET A 1 1.42 -4.65 -15.71
CA MET A 1 2.63 -3.96 -15.22
C MET A 1 3.77 -4.97 -15.22
N ILE A 2 4.97 -4.62 -15.62
CA ILE A 2 6.08 -5.58 -15.72
C ILE A 2 6.64 -5.78 -14.31
N ASP A 3 6.63 -7.03 -13.81
CA ASP A 3 7.36 -7.40 -12.60
C ASP A 3 8.87 -7.19 -12.87
N GLY A 4 9.58 -6.71 -11.84
CA GLY A 4 11.00 -6.38 -12.00
C GLY A 4 11.31 -4.96 -12.49
N ALA A 5 10.31 -4.09 -12.69
CA ALA A 5 10.49 -2.71 -13.16
C ALA A 5 11.25 -1.78 -12.18
N GLY A 6 11.60 -2.25 -10.97
CA GLY A 6 12.33 -1.46 -9.97
C GLY A 6 11.44 -0.78 -8.92
N LYS A 7 10.14 -1.05 -8.86
CA LYS A 7 9.22 -0.47 -7.86
C LYS A 7 9.65 -0.78 -6.43
N SER A 8 9.87 -2.05 -6.11
CA SER A 8 10.32 -2.48 -4.77
C SER A 8 11.71 -1.94 -4.43
N THR A 9 12.59 -1.80 -5.44
CA THR A 9 13.90 -1.17 -5.26
C THR A 9 13.75 0.29 -4.85
N LEU A 10 12.85 1.04 -5.53
CA LEU A 10 12.56 2.43 -5.19
C LEU A 10 11.99 2.54 -3.76
N LEU A 11 11.01 1.68 -3.39
CA LEU A 11 10.48 1.66 -2.03
C LEU A 11 11.57 1.38 -0.99
N ASN A 12 12.44 0.40 -1.25
CA ASN A 12 13.52 0.05 -0.34
C ASN A 12 14.56 1.18 -0.19
N LEU A 13 14.80 1.96 -1.24
CA LEU A 13 15.62 3.18 -1.16
C LEU A 13 14.92 4.28 -0.33
N ILE A 14 13.61 4.49 -0.53
CA ILE A 14 12.81 5.43 0.28
C ILE A 14 12.82 5.02 1.75
N MET A 15 12.71 3.72 2.04
CA MET A 15 12.65 3.15 3.39
C MET A 15 14.02 2.98 4.07
N ASP A 16 15.12 3.37 3.41
CA ASP A 16 16.50 3.19 3.91
C ASP A 16 16.95 1.73 4.09
N LYS A 17 16.30 0.82 3.38
CA LYS A 17 16.65 -0.59 3.37
C LYS A 17 17.75 -0.92 2.35
N LEU A 18 17.98 -0.01 1.40
CA LEU A 18 19.02 -0.10 0.37
C LEU A 18 19.79 1.22 0.27
N THR A 19 21.07 1.11 -0.01
CA THR A 19 21.93 2.25 -0.33
C THR A 19 22.01 2.43 -1.84
N PRO A 20 21.86 3.66 -2.39
CA PRO A 20 21.95 3.89 -3.81
C PRO A 20 23.40 3.70 -4.32
N CYS A 21 23.56 3.07 -5.49
CA CYS A 21 24.87 2.88 -6.14
C CYS A 21 25.49 4.20 -6.60
N ARG A 22 24.69 5.21 -6.89
CA ARG A 22 25.09 6.56 -7.29
C ARG A 22 24.08 7.57 -6.75
N GLY A 23 24.56 8.77 -6.44
CA GLY A 23 23.74 9.81 -5.84
C GLY A 23 23.51 9.59 -4.34
N SER A 24 22.54 10.28 -3.78
CA SER A 24 22.20 10.20 -2.35
C SER A 24 20.71 10.33 -2.13
N VAL A 25 20.22 9.77 -1.02
CA VAL A 25 18.85 9.97 -0.53
C VAL A 25 18.96 10.86 0.71
N SER A 26 18.38 12.05 0.65
CA SER A 26 18.34 12.96 1.79
C SER A 26 16.96 12.87 2.46
N ARG A 27 16.95 12.75 3.78
CA ARG A 27 15.74 12.72 4.61
C ARG A 27 15.87 13.76 5.73
N HIS A 28 14.74 14.35 6.08
CA HIS A 28 14.72 15.20 7.28
C HIS A 28 14.91 14.31 8.53
N GLY A 29 15.73 14.75 9.49
CA GLY A 29 16.10 13.93 10.66
C GLY A 29 14.91 13.47 11.51
N ASN A 30 13.82 14.22 11.52
CA ASN A 30 12.60 13.89 12.26
C ASN A 30 11.56 13.13 11.42
N LEU A 31 11.87 12.74 10.18
CA LEU A 31 10.94 12.03 9.32
C LEU A 31 10.66 10.63 9.90
N ARG A 32 9.40 10.35 10.19
CA ARG A 32 8.92 9.02 10.57
C ARG A 32 8.20 8.40 9.39
N LEU A 33 8.73 7.29 8.89
CA LEU A 33 8.13 6.50 7.83
C LEU A 33 7.40 5.30 8.42
N GLY A 34 6.18 5.07 7.97
CA GLY A 34 5.44 3.84 8.21
C GLY A 34 5.53 2.93 6.98
N TYR A 35 5.58 1.63 7.18
CA TYR A 35 5.60 0.66 6.09
C TYR A 35 4.48 -0.36 6.28
N PHE A 36 3.61 -0.44 5.28
CA PHE A 36 2.47 -1.34 5.26
C PHE A 36 2.58 -2.30 4.07
N THR A 37 2.58 -3.59 4.36
CA THR A 37 2.62 -4.68 3.38
C THR A 37 1.48 -5.64 3.63
N GLN A 38 1.24 -6.55 2.70
CA GLN A 38 0.29 -7.65 2.88
C GLN A 38 0.57 -8.51 4.14
N HIS A 39 1.83 -8.58 4.60
CA HIS A 39 2.25 -9.33 5.80
C HIS A 39 2.19 -8.52 7.10
N SER A 40 1.71 -7.28 7.05
CA SER A 40 1.68 -6.43 8.25
C SER A 40 0.80 -7.00 9.36
N ALA A 41 -0.20 -7.80 9.01
CA ALA A 41 -1.07 -8.49 9.98
C ALA A 41 -0.40 -9.71 10.65
N ASP A 42 0.66 -10.27 10.06
CA ASP A 42 1.32 -11.49 10.58
C ASP A 42 2.14 -11.22 11.85
N THR A 43 2.33 -9.94 12.18
CA THR A 43 3.08 -9.52 13.38
C THR A 43 2.28 -9.60 14.68
N PHE A 44 0.97 -9.86 14.59
CA PHE A 44 0.08 -9.93 15.74
C PHE A 44 -0.04 -11.35 16.30
N ASP A 45 -0.23 -11.45 17.63
CA ASP A 45 -0.63 -12.73 18.25
C ASP A 45 -2.11 -12.98 17.95
N LEU A 46 -2.37 -14.01 17.15
CA LEU A 46 -3.73 -14.35 16.73
C LEU A 46 -4.64 -14.85 17.85
N ARG A 47 -4.06 -15.24 19.01
CA ARG A 47 -4.80 -15.66 20.20
C ARG A 47 -5.36 -14.48 20.99
N LEU A 48 -4.70 -13.33 20.88
CA LEU A 48 -5.15 -12.08 21.49
C LEU A 48 -6.16 -11.37 20.62
N SER A 49 -7.00 -10.55 21.21
CA SER A 49 -7.91 -9.65 20.51
C SER A 49 -7.16 -8.50 19.84
N ALA A 50 -7.85 -7.76 18.96
CA ALA A 50 -7.30 -6.56 18.36
C ALA A 50 -6.91 -5.52 19.42
N THR A 51 -7.76 -5.31 20.43
CA THR A 51 -7.50 -4.38 21.53
C THR A 51 -6.27 -4.80 22.34
N GLU A 52 -6.17 -6.07 22.73
CA GLU A 52 -5.01 -6.60 23.49
C GLU A 52 -3.70 -6.47 22.70
N ASN A 53 -3.70 -6.78 21.42
CA ASN A 53 -2.53 -6.57 20.55
C ASN A 53 -2.12 -5.10 20.48
N MET A 54 -3.09 -4.19 20.39
CA MET A 54 -2.81 -2.75 20.43
C MET A 54 -2.21 -2.32 21.76
N LEU A 55 -2.75 -2.76 22.88
CA LEU A 55 -2.23 -2.46 24.22
C LEU A 55 -0.82 -3.04 24.44
N ALA A 56 -0.56 -4.25 23.97
CA ALA A 56 0.78 -4.84 24.02
C ALA A 56 1.81 -3.99 23.23
N LYS A 57 1.41 -3.41 22.11
CA LYS A 57 2.26 -2.57 21.28
C LYS A 57 2.39 -1.13 21.80
N PHE A 58 1.36 -0.63 22.49
CA PHE A 58 1.26 0.74 23.01
C PHE A 58 0.91 0.75 24.49
N PRO A 59 1.84 0.39 25.39
CA PRO A 59 1.56 0.16 26.80
C PRO A 59 1.15 1.40 27.59
N ASN A 60 1.33 2.60 27.01
CA ASN A 60 0.91 3.87 27.63
C ASN A 60 -0.54 4.27 27.28
N ALA A 61 -1.22 3.51 26.44
CA ALA A 61 -2.61 3.73 26.06
C ALA A 61 -3.55 2.93 26.97
N ASP A 62 -4.80 3.35 27.09
CA ASP A 62 -5.82 2.59 27.80
C ASP A 62 -6.74 1.81 26.84
N ASP A 63 -7.52 0.87 27.41
CA ASP A 63 -8.44 -0.01 26.66
C ASP A 63 -9.48 0.79 25.88
N GLN A 64 -10.05 1.84 26.51
CA GLN A 64 -11.07 2.65 25.87
C GLN A 64 -10.52 3.46 24.69
N GLU A 65 -9.31 3.99 24.82
CA GLU A 65 -8.61 4.69 23.74
C GLU A 65 -8.37 3.74 22.57
N MET A 66 -7.87 2.51 22.83
CA MET A 66 -7.60 1.52 21.78
C MET A 66 -8.86 1.10 21.05
N ARG A 67 -9.95 0.82 21.78
CA ARG A 67 -11.25 0.49 21.15
C ARG A 67 -11.81 1.62 20.33
N SER A 68 -11.75 2.85 20.85
CA SER A 68 -12.19 4.05 20.14
C SER A 68 -11.37 4.27 18.86
N PHE A 69 -10.06 4.04 18.94
CA PHE A 69 -9.19 4.18 17.79
C PHE A 69 -9.43 3.10 16.74
N LEU A 70 -9.55 1.83 17.14
CA LEU A 70 -9.91 0.71 16.27
C LEU A 70 -11.27 0.92 15.60
N GLY A 71 -12.21 1.57 16.30
CA GLY A 71 -13.52 1.92 15.77
C GLY A 71 -13.47 2.81 14.51
N LYS A 72 -12.46 3.68 14.38
CA LYS A 72 -12.22 4.51 13.19
C LYS A 72 -11.88 3.67 11.95
N PHE A 73 -11.39 2.45 12.17
CA PHE A 73 -11.04 1.47 11.13
C PHE A 73 -12.10 0.37 11.02
N GLN A 74 -13.32 0.63 11.51
CA GLN A 74 -14.45 -0.30 11.49
C GLN A 74 -14.18 -1.64 12.22
N ILE A 75 -13.34 -1.62 13.25
CA ILE A 75 -13.13 -2.74 14.16
C ILE A 75 -13.80 -2.37 15.48
N GLN A 76 -15.09 -2.76 15.62
CA GLN A 76 -15.96 -2.33 16.72
C GLN A 76 -16.63 -3.51 17.43
N GLY A 77 -17.15 -3.25 18.63
CA GLY A 77 -17.93 -4.22 19.41
C GLY A 77 -17.18 -5.54 19.58
N GLN A 78 -17.80 -6.64 19.18
CA GLN A 78 -17.21 -7.98 19.31
C GLN A 78 -15.93 -8.15 18.48
N ASP A 79 -15.79 -7.46 17.34
CA ASP A 79 -14.60 -7.57 16.50
C ASP A 79 -13.34 -7.00 17.16
N SER A 80 -13.48 -6.07 18.09
CA SER A 80 -12.34 -5.50 18.81
C SER A 80 -11.86 -6.36 19.98
N VAL A 81 -12.72 -7.27 20.50
CA VAL A 81 -12.45 -8.06 21.71
C VAL A 81 -12.34 -9.56 21.48
N LYS A 82 -12.82 -10.09 20.35
CA LYS A 82 -12.62 -11.50 20.01
C LYS A 82 -11.18 -11.76 19.55
N PRO A 83 -10.65 -13.00 19.72
CA PRO A 83 -9.33 -13.35 19.22
C PRO A 83 -9.16 -13.00 17.74
N MET A 84 -7.98 -12.46 17.37
CA MET A 84 -7.70 -12.06 15.98
C MET A 84 -7.76 -13.23 14.98
N MET A 85 -7.59 -14.48 15.44
CA MET A 85 -7.79 -15.66 14.59
C MET A 85 -9.21 -15.75 14.02
N MET A 86 -10.21 -15.19 14.72
CA MET A 86 -11.62 -15.16 14.30
C MET A 86 -11.97 -13.98 13.39
N LEU A 87 -11.02 -13.08 13.14
CA LEU A 87 -11.20 -11.97 12.22
C LEU A 87 -10.94 -12.42 10.78
N SER A 88 -11.66 -11.81 9.83
CA SER A 88 -11.37 -11.96 8.40
C SER A 88 -9.98 -11.40 8.04
N GLY A 89 -9.44 -11.77 6.88
CA GLY A 89 -8.19 -11.21 6.37
C GLY A 89 -8.23 -9.68 6.29
N GLY A 90 -9.34 -9.13 5.79
CA GLY A 90 -9.55 -7.69 5.72
C GLY A 90 -9.65 -7.01 7.08
N GLN A 91 -10.31 -7.63 8.05
CA GLN A 91 -10.36 -7.11 9.43
C GLN A 91 -8.95 -7.08 10.05
N LYS A 92 -8.15 -8.15 9.86
CA LYS A 92 -6.75 -8.19 10.32
C LYS A 92 -5.91 -7.08 9.68
N SER A 93 -6.05 -6.86 8.38
CA SER A 93 -5.37 -5.77 7.66
C SER A 93 -5.75 -4.40 8.21
N ARG A 94 -7.04 -4.17 8.54
CA ARG A 94 -7.49 -2.92 9.16
C ARG A 94 -6.91 -2.72 10.57
N VAL A 95 -6.79 -3.77 11.36
CA VAL A 95 -6.08 -3.71 12.66
C VAL A 95 -4.61 -3.34 12.46
N ALA A 96 -3.95 -3.96 11.49
CA ALA A 96 -2.55 -3.66 11.16
C ALA A 96 -2.37 -2.20 10.72
N PHE A 97 -3.28 -1.70 9.89
CA PHE A 97 -3.25 -0.31 9.48
C PHE A 97 -3.54 0.65 10.65
N ALA A 98 -4.51 0.33 11.50
CA ALA A 98 -4.77 1.09 12.72
C ALA A 98 -3.53 1.18 13.61
N ALA A 99 -2.84 0.06 13.85
CA ALA A 99 -1.61 0.05 14.64
C ALA A 99 -0.49 0.89 14.03
N LEU A 100 -0.38 0.92 12.71
CA LEU A 100 0.56 1.78 12.01
C LEU A 100 0.17 3.27 12.12
N ALA A 101 -1.09 3.59 11.87
CA ALA A 101 -1.60 4.95 11.94
C ALA A 101 -1.53 5.56 13.35
N TYR A 102 -1.67 4.73 14.40
CA TYR A 102 -1.54 5.16 15.80
C TYR A 102 -0.14 5.70 16.12
N GLN A 103 0.90 5.19 15.46
CA GLN A 103 2.27 5.71 15.58
C GLN A 103 2.45 7.12 14.99
N LYS A 104 1.44 7.64 14.29
CA LYS A 104 1.44 8.95 13.61
C LYS A 104 2.70 9.16 12.74
N PRO A 105 3.02 8.26 11.80
CA PRO A 105 4.10 8.49 10.87
C PRO A 105 3.81 9.74 10.01
N HIS A 106 4.83 10.38 9.46
CA HIS A 106 4.63 11.49 8.54
C HIS A 106 4.27 11.03 7.13
N VAL A 107 4.81 9.88 6.74
CA VAL A 107 4.50 9.24 5.44
C VAL A 107 4.32 7.74 5.67
N ILE A 108 3.28 7.17 5.05
CA ILE A 108 3.07 5.72 5.00
C ILE A 108 3.39 5.23 3.58
N VAL A 109 4.23 4.22 3.51
CA VAL A 109 4.55 3.49 2.28
C VAL A 109 3.73 2.21 2.25
N PHE A 110 2.90 2.06 1.22
CA PHE A 110 2.10 0.87 0.96
C PHE A 110 2.73 0.04 -0.16
N ASP A 111 2.97 -1.23 0.12
CA ASP A 111 3.47 -2.20 -0.86
C ASP A 111 2.44 -3.31 -1.06
N GLU A 112 1.67 -3.19 -2.16
CA GLU A 112 0.57 -4.08 -2.54
C GLU A 112 -0.46 -4.30 -1.41
N PRO A 113 -1.05 -3.22 -0.85
CA PRO A 113 -1.90 -3.32 0.34
C PRO A 113 -3.24 -4.02 0.10
N SER A 114 -3.70 -4.08 -1.15
CA SER A 114 -4.98 -4.67 -1.55
C SER A 114 -4.89 -6.17 -1.85
N ASN A 115 -3.70 -6.75 -1.90
CA ASN A 115 -3.53 -8.16 -2.19
C ASN A 115 -4.27 -9.04 -1.16
N HIS A 116 -5.05 -9.99 -1.65
CA HIS A 116 -5.86 -10.93 -0.86
C HIS A 116 -6.98 -10.29 -0.01
N LEU A 117 -7.31 -9.03 -0.25
CA LEU A 117 -8.46 -8.37 0.36
C LEU A 117 -9.68 -8.49 -0.53
N ASP A 118 -10.86 -8.65 0.09
CA ASP A 118 -12.13 -8.49 -0.59
C ASP A 118 -12.47 -7.00 -0.82
N MET A 119 -13.44 -6.72 -1.66
CA MET A 119 -13.82 -5.35 -2.04
C MET A 119 -14.23 -4.51 -0.83
N GLU A 120 -14.96 -5.08 0.13
CA GLU A 120 -15.38 -4.38 1.34
C GLU A 120 -14.17 -3.94 2.17
N SER A 121 -13.16 -4.81 2.28
CA SER A 121 -11.92 -4.51 2.99
C SER A 121 -11.07 -3.46 2.28
N ILE A 122 -11.06 -3.47 0.94
CA ILE A 122 -10.40 -2.44 0.13
C ILE A 122 -11.08 -1.09 0.32
N ASP A 123 -12.43 -1.04 0.29
CA ASP A 123 -13.19 0.20 0.51
C ASP A 123 -12.96 0.77 1.91
N ALA A 124 -12.92 -0.08 2.92
CA ALA A 124 -12.61 0.33 4.28
C ALA A 124 -11.18 0.88 4.41
N LEU A 125 -10.22 0.26 3.73
CA LEU A 125 -8.84 0.74 3.69
C LEU A 125 -8.74 2.07 2.93
N VAL A 126 -9.44 2.23 1.81
CA VAL A 126 -9.56 3.49 1.07
C VAL A 126 -10.10 4.60 1.97
N GLY A 127 -11.17 4.35 2.72
CA GLY A 127 -11.74 5.30 3.68
C GLY A 127 -10.71 5.73 4.71
N ALA A 128 -10.04 4.76 5.35
CA ALA A 128 -9.03 5.02 6.36
C ALA A 128 -7.81 5.80 5.82
N VAL A 129 -7.39 5.54 4.58
CA VAL A 129 -6.30 6.26 3.91
C VAL A 129 -6.72 7.70 3.58
N LYS A 130 -7.96 7.93 3.15
CA LYS A 130 -8.49 9.29 2.90
C LYS A 130 -8.52 10.16 4.15
N ASP A 131 -8.81 9.57 5.30
CA ASP A 131 -8.85 10.26 6.59
C ASP A 131 -7.44 10.51 7.16
N TYR A 132 -6.42 9.84 6.61
CA TYR A 132 -5.05 9.99 7.05
C TYR A 132 -4.47 11.34 6.59
N ARG A 133 -3.93 12.11 7.53
CA ARG A 133 -3.42 13.48 7.28
C ARG A 133 -1.94 13.55 6.89
N GLY A 134 -1.26 12.42 6.84
CA GLY A 134 0.13 12.34 6.41
C GLY A 134 0.27 12.12 4.91
N GLY A 135 1.51 12.03 4.43
CA GLY A 135 1.79 11.62 3.06
C GLY A 135 1.60 10.13 2.87
N ILE A 136 1.24 9.72 1.66
CA ILE A 136 1.18 8.32 1.27
C ILE A 136 1.99 8.08 0.00
N VAL A 137 2.64 6.94 -0.06
CA VAL A 137 3.29 6.39 -1.26
C VAL A 137 2.75 4.98 -1.46
N VAL A 138 2.18 4.69 -2.61
CA VAL A 138 1.50 3.42 -2.87
C VAL A 138 2.13 2.73 -4.07
N VAL A 139 2.46 1.46 -3.92
CA VAL A 139 2.64 0.52 -5.03
C VAL A 139 1.48 -0.44 -4.99
N SER A 140 0.69 -0.47 -6.05
CA SER A 140 -0.45 -1.38 -6.17
C SER A 140 -0.78 -1.65 -7.64
N HIS A 141 -1.43 -2.78 -7.88
CA HIS A 141 -2.08 -3.13 -9.14
C HIS A 141 -3.59 -2.86 -9.11
N ASP A 142 -4.11 -2.48 -7.98
CA ASP A 142 -5.54 -2.23 -7.77
C ASP A 142 -5.91 -0.83 -8.24
N GLU A 143 -6.70 -0.79 -9.33
CA GLU A 143 -7.18 0.46 -9.93
C GLU A 143 -8.11 1.23 -8.99
N HIS A 144 -8.99 0.50 -8.28
CA HIS A 144 -9.95 1.10 -7.38
C HIS A 144 -9.24 1.78 -6.19
N PHE A 145 -8.29 1.08 -5.58
CA PHE A 145 -7.50 1.63 -4.48
C PHE A 145 -6.71 2.86 -4.92
N MET A 146 -5.95 2.75 -6.03
CA MET A 146 -5.09 3.84 -6.50
C MET A 146 -5.88 5.07 -6.94
N SER A 147 -6.98 4.89 -7.68
CA SER A 147 -7.81 6.00 -8.18
C SER A 147 -8.50 6.75 -7.05
N ASN A 148 -8.77 6.10 -5.93
CA ASN A 148 -9.44 6.69 -4.78
C ASN A 148 -8.51 7.30 -3.74
N THR A 149 -7.21 6.95 -3.75
CA THR A 149 -6.27 7.38 -2.71
C THR A 149 -5.12 8.24 -3.22
N CYS A 150 -4.75 8.11 -4.50
CA CYS A 150 -3.57 8.77 -5.06
C CYS A 150 -3.96 9.95 -5.96
N SER A 151 -3.35 11.10 -5.73
CA SER A 151 -3.50 12.30 -6.58
C SER A 151 -2.42 12.44 -7.64
N GLU A 152 -1.34 11.68 -7.52
CA GLU A 152 -0.17 11.73 -8.41
C GLU A 152 0.26 10.32 -8.78
N LEU A 153 0.62 10.10 -10.04
CA LEU A 153 1.07 8.82 -10.55
C LEU A 153 2.52 8.89 -11.03
N TRP A 154 3.34 7.96 -10.56
CA TRP A 154 4.70 7.76 -11.03
C TRP A 154 4.83 6.44 -11.78
N VAL A 155 5.46 6.50 -12.95
CA VAL A 155 5.76 5.33 -13.77
C VAL A 155 7.22 4.94 -13.55
N VAL A 156 7.41 3.71 -13.09
CA VAL A 156 8.73 3.12 -12.88
C VAL A 156 8.98 2.09 -13.99
N GLY A 157 10.02 2.28 -14.77
CA GLY A 157 10.39 1.37 -15.85
C GLY A 157 11.67 1.81 -16.55
N ASP A 158 12.33 0.88 -17.22
CA ASP A 158 13.58 1.12 -17.98
C ASP A 158 14.65 1.87 -17.16
N GLY A 159 14.75 1.56 -15.86
CA GLY A 159 15.70 2.21 -14.95
C GLY A 159 15.38 3.67 -14.62
N LYS A 160 14.18 4.15 -14.93
CA LYS A 160 13.75 5.54 -14.72
C LYS A 160 12.46 5.61 -13.93
N VAL A 161 12.28 6.74 -13.25
CA VAL A 161 11.02 7.13 -12.61
C VAL A 161 10.54 8.41 -13.28
N SER A 162 9.33 8.43 -13.78
CA SER A 162 8.74 9.61 -14.42
C SER A 162 7.34 9.87 -13.88
N ARG A 163 7.04 11.13 -13.63
CA ARG A 163 5.69 11.56 -13.28
C ARG A 163 4.79 11.46 -14.51
N PHE A 164 3.66 10.79 -14.39
CA PHE A 164 2.62 10.76 -15.40
C PHE A 164 1.70 11.98 -15.20
N ARG A 165 1.49 12.76 -16.24
CA ARG A 165 0.55 13.89 -16.23
C ARG A 165 -0.83 13.38 -16.61
N GLY A 166 -1.66 13.07 -15.62
CA GLY A 166 -3.00 12.52 -15.79
C GLY A 166 -3.36 11.55 -14.69
N GLY A 167 -4.62 11.13 -14.67
CA GLY A 167 -5.12 10.14 -13.73
C GLY A 167 -4.79 8.69 -14.12
N PHE A 168 -5.14 7.75 -13.26
CA PHE A 168 -4.90 6.33 -13.49
C PHE A 168 -5.62 5.82 -14.76
N ASN A 169 -6.83 6.30 -15.03
CA ASN A 169 -7.59 5.91 -16.21
C ASN A 169 -6.93 6.36 -17.53
N GLU A 170 -6.30 7.53 -17.54
CA GLU A 170 -5.56 8.03 -18.70
C GLU A 170 -4.27 7.23 -18.91
N TYR A 171 -3.57 6.91 -17.81
CA TYR A 171 -2.40 6.03 -17.85
C TYR A 171 -2.75 4.64 -18.40
N LYS A 172 -3.87 4.07 -17.98
CA LYS A 172 -4.35 2.77 -18.47
C LYS A 172 -4.60 2.79 -19.97
N LYS A 173 -5.30 3.82 -20.47
CA LYS A 173 -5.55 4.02 -21.91
C LYS A 173 -4.25 4.15 -22.70
N ASP A 174 -3.34 4.99 -22.24
CA ASP A 174 -2.03 5.21 -22.90
C ASP A 174 -1.20 3.91 -22.94
N THR A 175 -1.19 3.16 -21.83
CA THR A 175 -0.46 1.89 -21.74
C THR A 175 -1.06 0.83 -22.67
N LEU A 176 -2.38 0.71 -22.73
CA LEU A 176 -3.07 -0.22 -23.63
C LEU A 176 -2.79 0.12 -25.10
N GLU A 177 -2.83 1.39 -25.46
CA GLU A 177 -2.54 1.83 -26.84
C GLU A 177 -1.08 1.55 -27.24
N LYS A 178 -0.12 1.81 -26.35
CA LYS A 178 1.29 1.49 -26.55
C LYS A 178 1.52 -0.02 -26.70
N THR A 179 0.85 -0.82 -25.90
CA THR A 179 0.95 -2.29 -25.95
C THR A 179 0.38 -2.82 -27.27
N ARG A 180 -0.78 -2.30 -27.69
CA ARG A 180 -1.39 -2.65 -28.98
C ARG A 180 -0.47 -2.34 -30.15
N LYS A 181 0.10 -1.14 -30.21
CA LYS A 181 1.05 -0.74 -31.25
C LYS A 181 2.29 -1.67 -31.30
N ARG A 182 2.81 -2.05 -30.13
CA ARG A 182 3.95 -3.00 -30.05
C ARG A 182 3.59 -4.39 -30.60
N ILE A 183 2.42 -4.89 -30.25
CA ILE A 183 1.93 -6.20 -30.77
C ILE A 183 1.76 -6.12 -32.30
N GLU A 184 1.13 -5.08 -32.82
CA GLU A 184 0.94 -4.89 -34.28
C GLU A 184 2.28 -4.81 -35.01
N GLN A 185 3.28 -4.13 -34.46
CA GLN A 185 4.64 -4.08 -35.02
C GLN A 185 5.32 -5.47 -35.01
N SER A 186 5.20 -6.19 -33.89
CA SER A 186 5.79 -7.54 -33.78
C SER A 186 5.16 -8.53 -34.78
N VAL A 187 3.85 -8.47 -34.97
CA VAL A 187 3.13 -9.31 -35.95
C VAL A 187 3.57 -8.96 -37.38
N LYS A 188 3.72 -7.69 -37.71
CA LYS A 188 4.24 -7.26 -39.01
C LYS A 188 5.67 -7.76 -39.28
N LEU A 189 6.53 -7.71 -38.28
CA LEU A 189 7.90 -8.23 -38.40
C LEU A 189 7.91 -9.74 -38.67
N LEU A 190 7.12 -10.51 -37.92
CA LEU A 190 7.00 -11.96 -38.11
C LEU A 190 6.42 -12.34 -39.49
N SER A 191 5.45 -11.58 -40.01
CA SER A 191 4.87 -11.83 -41.35
C SER A 191 5.85 -11.51 -42.49
N ASN A 192 6.86 -10.66 -42.26
CA ASN A 192 7.90 -10.34 -43.24
C ASN A 192 9.07 -11.34 -43.23
N ILE A 193 9.27 -12.07 -42.13
CA ILE A 193 10.30 -13.13 -42.03
C ILE A 193 9.85 -14.44 -42.69
N ASN A 194 8.54 -14.67 -42.80
CA ASN A 194 7.95 -15.87 -43.36
C ASN A 194 7.64 -15.72 -44.88
N LYS A 195 8.11 -14.70 -45.53
CA LYS A 195 8.12 -14.49 -46.97
C LYS A 195 9.54 -14.60 -47.52
#